data_8f67d9870a3daffec3051e14894ed4c6
#
_entry.id   8f67d9870a3daffec3051e14894ed4c6
#
_cell.length_a   1.000
_cell.length_b   1.000
_cell.length_c   1.000
_cell.angle_alpha   90.00
_cell.angle_beta   90.00
_cell.angle_gamma   90.00
#
_symmetry.space_group_name_H-M   'P 1'
#
loop_
_entity.id
_entity.type
_entity.pdbx_description
1 polymer ?
#
loop_
_entity_poly.entity_id
_entity_poly.type
_entity_poly.pdbx_seq_one_letter_code
_entity_poly.pdbx_strand_id
1 'polypeptide(L)'
;MIARFFKTALLALPFISLQIPAWAATCSCAGVPLLTYIDTSALEKGQLFISYTAEDHQISDLVSGSDDVPDETGRDRHTFSHVLSASYAITDRWSVSALISYVKHSRTINASFLGETTSRGFGDSVVLARYTPIAITPFSRHQFSAGTGVRIPTGDNNYGDGFRLSEDMQPSVGAPGYILWTSYNYAFNQAATMQLYSYANYTWNDENDRKYSFGDEFYAAVGFSQNIGAKFGWSAGLRYRSTRVDRRFDFAIPNTGGEWLDFIPAVSYAITDSFNIALSGRVPVARNLNGVLQFTTSYSYALSLTYGF
;
A
#
# COMPACT_ATOMS: atom_id res chain seq x y z
N MET A 1 68.29 -48.58 -17.26
CA MET A 1 67.07 -48.17 -17.93
C MET A 1 66.26 -47.36 -16.94
N ILE A 2 66.10 -46.06 -17.19
CA ILE A 2 65.75 -45.04 -16.27
C ILE A 2 64.20 -44.78 -16.44
N ALA A 3 63.44 -45.07 -15.42
CA ALA A 3 61.97 -44.68 -15.38
C ALA A 3 61.83 -43.36 -14.65
N ARG A 4 61.40 -42.31 -15.36
CA ARG A 4 61.13 -41.01 -14.84
C ARG A 4 59.73 -40.98 -14.17
N PHE A 5 59.68 -40.65 -12.88
CA PHE A 5 58.45 -40.31 -12.16
C PHE A 5 58.06 -38.87 -12.48
N PHE A 6 56.91 -38.65 -13.09
CA PHE A 6 56.25 -37.37 -13.17
C PHE A 6 55.31 -37.26 -11.96
N LYS A 7 55.64 -36.38 -11.01
CA LYS A 7 54.74 -35.92 -9.95
C LYS A 7 53.92 -34.78 -10.49
N THR A 8 52.67 -35.01 -10.75
CA THR A 8 51.65 -33.97 -10.98
C THR A 8 51.20 -33.43 -9.64
N ALA A 9 51.65 -32.23 -9.30
CA ALA A 9 51.15 -31.44 -8.18
C ALA A 9 49.82 -30.80 -8.61
N LEU A 10 48.73 -31.32 -8.08
CA LEU A 10 47.39 -30.73 -8.22
C LEU A 10 47.30 -29.53 -7.26
N LEU A 11 47.38 -28.31 -7.80
CA LEU A 11 47.12 -27.08 -7.07
C LEU A 11 45.62 -27.02 -6.75
N ALA A 12 45.24 -27.31 -5.50
CA ALA A 12 43.92 -27.02 -4.96
C ALA A 12 43.82 -25.50 -4.71
N LEU A 13 43.21 -24.80 -5.63
CA LEU A 13 42.74 -23.42 -5.36
C LEU A 13 41.60 -23.48 -4.34
N PRO A 14 41.67 -22.77 -3.21
CA PRO A 14 40.53 -22.62 -2.35
C PRO A 14 39.49 -21.74 -3.09
N PHE A 15 38.34 -22.32 -3.42
CA PHE A 15 37.14 -21.54 -3.76
C PHE A 15 36.76 -20.73 -2.53
N ILE A 16 37.19 -19.48 -2.48
CA ILE A 16 36.59 -18.48 -1.59
C ILE A 16 35.19 -18.21 -2.16
N SER A 17 34.21 -18.91 -1.63
CA SER A 17 32.79 -18.54 -1.84
C SER A 17 32.62 -17.15 -1.23
N LEU A 18 32.63 -16.11 -2.07
CA LEU A 18 32.07 -14.81 -1.69
C LEU A 18 30.58 -15.05 -1.37
N GLN A 19 30.28 -15.18 -0.09
CA GLN A 19 28.93 -15.07 0.38
C GLN A 19 28.54 -13.60 0.19
N ILE A 20 27.88 -13.29 -0.92
CA ILE A 20 27.19 -12.03 -1.12
C ILE A 20 26.06 -12.07 -0.08
N PRO A 21 26.05 -11.19 0.92
CA PRO A 21 24.93 -11.16 1.86
C PRO A 21 23.65 -10.94 1.05
N ALA A 22 22.72 -11.89 1.12
CA ALA A 22 21.39 -11.74 0.54
C ALA A 22 20.70 -10.61 1.31
N TRP A 23 20.70 -9.42 0.74
CA TRP A 23 20.01 -8.27 1.30
C TRP A 23 18.52 -8.56 1.14
N ALA A 24 17.86 -8.87 2.25
CA ALA A 24 16.40 -9.01 2.25
C ALA A 24 15.81 -7.66 1.82
N ALA A 25 15.14 -7.65 0.68
CA ALA A 25 14.42 -6.48 0.24
C ALA A 25 13.17 -6.30 1.11
N THR A 26 12.80 -5.07 1.37
CA THR A 26 11.49 -4.75 1.96
C THR A 26 10.42 -4.84 0.89
N CYS A 27 9.19 -5.13 1.33
CA CYS A 27 8.01 -5.00 0.49
C CYS A 27 8.09 -3.72 -0.35
N SER A 28 7.81 -3.82 -1.64
CA SER A 28 7.76 -2.71 -2.59
C SER A 28 6.61 -1.76 -2.29
N CYS A 29 6.70 -1.09 -1.15
CA CYS A 29 5.74 -0.11 -0.69
C CYS A 29 6.49 1.19 -0.42
N ALA A 30 6.91 1.88 -1.48
CA ALA A 30 7.22 3.29 -1.33
C ALA A 30 5.90 4.05 -1.25
N GLY A 31 5.73 4.78 -0.19
CA GLY A 31 4.51 5.56 0.03
C GLY A 31 3.36 4.76 0.64
N VAL A 32 2.27 5.46 0.83
CA VAL A 32 1.02 4.96 1.40
C VAL A 32 0.17 4.37 0.26
N PRO A 33 -0.59 3.29 0.48
CA PRO A 33 -1.57 2.82 -0.49
C PRO A 33 -2.75 3.81 -0.56
N LEU A 34 -2.53 4.94 -1.23
CA LEU A 34 -3.42 6.10 -1.26
C LEU A 34 -4.84 5.75 -1.69
N LEU A 35 -5.01 4.76 -2.56
CA LEU A 35 -6.31 4.36 -3.08
C LEU A 35 -7.23 3.70 -2.03
N THR A 36 -6.68 3.23 -0.92
CA THR A 36 -7.47 2.68 0.20
C THR A 36 -8.32 3.76 0.89
N TYR A 37 -7.95 5.02 0.76
CA TYR A 37 -8.62 6.16 1.42
C TYR A 37 -9.66 6.86 0.54
N ILE A 38 -9.96 6.31 -0.64
CA ILE A 38 -11.02 6.86 -1.50
C ILE A 38 -12.37 6.38 -0.98
N ASP A 39 -13.21 7.33 -0.62
CA ASP A 39 -14.61 7.04 -0.26
C ASP A 39 -15.34 6.45 -1.47
N THR A 40 -15.98 5.30 -1.27
CA THR A 40 -16.75 4.59 -2.30
C THR A 40 -18.23 5.03 -2.35
N SER A 41 -18.68 5.90 -1.45
CA SER A 41 -20.07 6.39 -1.41
C SER A 41 -20.42 7.16 -2.68
N ALA A 42 -21.68 7.07 -3.10
CA ALA A 42 -22.21 7.96 -4.11
C ALA A 42 -22.39 9.36 -3.50
N LEU A 43 -21.98 10.37 -4.24
CA LEU A 43 -22.10 11.76 -3.83
C LEU A 43 -23.23 12.43 -4.63
N GLU A 44 -24.02 13.28 -3.99
CA GLU A 44 -24.98 14.16 -4.65
C GLU A 44 -24.27 15.38 -5.25
N LYS A 45 -24.80 15.93 -6.33
CA LYS A 45 -24.24 17.11 -6.97
C LYS A 45 -23.98 18.25 -5.99
N GLY A 46 -22.76 18.76 -6.00
CA GLY A 46 -22.31 19.86 -5.15
C GLY A 46 -21.78 19.41 -3.78
N GLN A 47 -21.95 18.15 -3.38
CA GLN A 47 -21.35 17.64 -2.15
C GLN A 47 -19.84 17.62 -2.21
N LEU A 48 -19.21 18.03 -1.12
CA LEU A 48 -17.79 17.98 -0.89
C LEU A 48 -17.51 17.18 0.39
N PHE A 49 -16.67 16.17 0.28
CA PHE A 49 -16.12 15.46 1.45
C PHE A 49 -14.64 15.74 1.58
N ILE A 50 -14.23 16.08 2.79
CA ILE A 50 -12.81 16.20 3.15
C ILE A 50 -12.53 15.17 4.23
N SER A 51 -11.49 14.37 4.04
CA SER A 51 -11.07 13.38 5.03
C SER A 51 -9.57 13.54 5.33
N TYR A 52 -9.25 13.49 6.61
CA TYR A 52 -7.88 13.37 7.09
C TYR A 52 -7.70 12.01 7.74
N THR A 53 -6.65 11.30 7.36
CA THR A 53 -6.30 9.99 7.92
C THR A 53 -4.86 9.98 8.41
N ALA A 54 -4.65 9.56 9.64
CA ALA A 54 -3.34 9.21 10.19
C ALA A 54 -3.24 7.69 10.28
N GLU A 55 -2.22 7.10 9.64
CA GLU A 55 -1.95 5.66 9.67
C GLU A 55 -0.55 5.38 10.20
N ASP A 56 -0.44 4.40 11.08
CA ASP A 56 0.81 3.78 11.50
C ASP A 56 0.89 2.36 10.94
N HIS A 57 2.02 2.04 10.33
CA HIS A 57 2.26 0.82 9.59
C HIS A 57 3.57 0.18 10.05
N GLN A 58 3.46 -0.96 10.73
CA GLN A 58 4.57 -1.76 11.23
C GLN A 58 5.01 -2.78 10.19
N ILE A 59 6.30 -2.85 9.91
CA ILE A 59 6.92 -3.77 8.95
C ILE A 59 8.12 -4.44 9.65
N SER A 60 7.89 -5.59 10.26
CA SER A 60 8.90 -6.35 11.00
C SER A 60 8.90 -7.83 10.67
N ASP A 61 7.85 -8.34 10.01
CA ASP A 61 7.77 -9.76 9.66
C ASP A 61 8.72 -10.07 8.50
N LEU A 62 9.57 -11.08 8.68
CA LEU A 62 10.42 -11.64 7.63
C LEU A 62 9.79 -12.91 7.08
N VAL A 63 9.63 -12.98 5.75
CA VAL A 63 8.88 -14.04 5.08
C VAL A 63 9.70 -14.61 3.92
N SER A 64 9.64 -15.93 3.74
CA SER A 64 10.17 -16.67 2.59
C SER A 64 9.02 -17.39 1.89
N GLY A 65 8.60 -16.89 0.73
CA GLY A 65 7.36 -17.37 0.10
C GLY A 65 6.16 -17.11 0.99
N SER A 66 5.58 -18.16 1.57
CA SER A 66 4.47 -18.10 2.54
C SER A 66 4.88 -18.35 3.99
N ASP A 67 6.14 -18.68 4.24
CA ASP A 67 6.61 -19.10 5.56
C ASP A 67 7.23 -17.93 6.32
N ASP A 68 6.82 -17.73 7.58
CA ASP A 68 7.47 -16.78 8.48
C ASP A 68 8.85 -17.30 8.88
N VAL A 69 9.86 -16.43 8.81
CA VAL A 69 11.25 -16.75 9.10
C VAL A 69 11.74 -15.90 10.27
N PRO A 70 12.48 -16.45 11.25
CA PRO A 70 13.09 -15.65 12.29
C PRO A 70 14.05 -14.58 11.71
N ASP A 71 13.91 -13.34 12.14
CA ASP A 71 14.81 -12.27 11.77
C ASP A 71 15.97 -12.13 12.75
N GLU A 72 17.15 -12.62 12.36
CA GLU A 72 18.38 -12.51 13.14
C GLU A 72 18.99 -11.10 13.08
N THR A 73 18.56 -10.26 12.14
CA THR A 73 19.10 -8.91 11.98
C THR A 73 18.42 -7.88 12.88
N GLY A 74 17.29 -8.24 13.48
CA GLY A 74 16.48 -7.35 14.31
C GLY A 74 16.05 -6.10 13.54
N ARG A 75 15.56 -6.29 12.31
CA ARG A 75 15.09 -5.21 11.46
C ARG A 75 13.66 -4.84 11.80
N ASP A 76 13.47 -3.57 12.04
CA ASP A 76 12.18 -2.97 12.32
C ASP A 76 11.99 -1.71 11.47
N ARG A 77 10.81 -1.54 10.89
CA ARG A 77 10.45 -0.36 10.12
C ARG A 77 9.04 0.09 10.49
N HIS A 78 8.94 1.35 10.86
CA HIS A 78 7.68 2.08 11.01
C HIS A 78 7.48 3.03 9.83
N THR A 79 6.25 3.07 9.33
CA THR A 79 5.82 4.09 8.38
C THR A 79 4.61 4.80 8.96
N PHE A 80 4.79 6.04 9.36
CA PHE A 80 3.70 6.90 9.80
C PHE A 80 3.30 7.85 8.67
N SER A 81 2.02 7.88 8.34
CA SER A 81 1.52 8.68 7.23
C SER A 81 0.30 9.52 7.61
N HIS A 82 0.26 10.72 7.05
CA HIS A 82 -0.87 11.63 7.07
C HIS A 82 -1.40 11.74 5.64
N VAL A 83 -2.67 11.46 5.44
CA VAL A 83 -3.33 11.57 4.14
C VAL A 83 -4.48 12.55 4.26
N LEU A 84 -4.46 13.57 3.43
CA LEU A 84 -5.59 14.46 3.24
C LEU A 84 -6.24 14.15 1.90
N SER A 85 -7.53 13.88 1.90
CA SER A 85 -8.31 13.64 0.70
C SER A 85 -9.49 14.59 0.60
N ALA A 86 -9.85 14.95 -0.61
CA ALA A 86 -11.05 15.72 -0.92
C ALA A 86 -11.77 15.06 -2.11
N SER A 87 -13.08 14.90 -2.01
CA SER A 87 -13.94 14.37 -3.07
C SER A 87 -15.10 15.31 -3.33
N TYR A 88 -15.26 15.76 -4.56
CA TYR A 88 -16.30 16.69 -4.98
C TYR A 88 -17.17 16.12 -6.10
N ALA A 89 -18.50 16.18 -5.93
CA ALA A 89 -19.45 15.78 -6.95
C ALA A 89 -19.75 16.94 -7.91
N ILE A 90 -19.28 16.81 -9.13
CA ILE A 90 -19.56 17.78 -10.21
C ILE A 90 -21.00 17.64 -10.67
N THR A 91 -21.50 16.40 -10.73
CA THR A 91 -22.87 16.03 -11.05
C THR A 91 -23.26 14.84 -10.18
N ASP A 92 -24.52 14.41 -10.20
CA ASP A 92 -24.99 13.21 -9.48
C ASP A 92 -24.31 11.91 -9.95
N ARG A 93 -23.54 11.95 -11.04
CA ARG A 93 -22.84 10.79 -11.60
C ARG A 93 -21.34 10.95 -11.68
N TRP A 94 -20.84 12.18 -11.75
CA TRP A 94 -19.42 12.47 -11.90
C TRP A 94 -18.85 13.12 -10.64
N SER A 95 -17.81 12.55 -10.11
CA SER A 95 -17.03 13.13 -9.03
C SER A 95 -15.53 13.07 -9.30
N VAL A 96 -14.80 13.99 -8.69
CA VAL A 96 -13.33 14.02 -8.70
C VAL A 96 -12.84 13.94 -7.28
N SER A 97 -11.82 13.12 -7.07
CA SER A 97 -11.12 12.99 -5.78
C SER A 97 -9.66 13.36 -5.95
N ALA A 98 -9.13 14.06 -4.97
CA ALA A 98 -7.70 14.36 -4.88
C ALA A 98 -7.18 13.93 -3.51
N LEU A 99 -5.97 13.36 -3.48
CA LEU A 99 -5.30 12.94 -2.26
C LEU A 99 -3.88 13.48 -2.25
N ILE A 100 -3.42 13.90 -1.10
CA ILE A 100 -2.02 14.26 -0.83
C ILE A 100 -1.58 13.54 0.43
N SER A 101 -0.30 13.17 0.49
CA SER A 101 0.24 12.49 1.68
C SER A 101 1.52 13.16 2.19
N TYR A 102 1.74 13.01 3.48
CA TYR A 102 3.01 13.28 4.14
C TYR A 102 3.42 12.02 4.89
N VAL A 103 4.65 11.57 4.68
CA VAL A 103 5.11 10.25 5.14
C VAL A 103 6.39 10.42 5.96
N LYS A 104 6.47 9.66 7.05
CA LYS A 104 7.69 9.46 7.84
C LYS A 104 8.00 7.98 7.89
N HIS A 105 9.17 7.59 7.40
CA HIS A 105 9.72 6.24 7.57
C HIS A 105 10.80 6.27 8.64
N SER A 106 10.83 5.26 9.49
CA SER A 106 11.89 5.00 10.46
C SER A 106 12.25 3.52 10.37
N ARG A 107 13.51 3.21 10.19
CA ARG A 107 14.03 1.84 10.07
C ARG A 107 15.21 1.64 10.97
N THR A 108 15.15 0.65 11.84
CA THR A 108 16.24 0.18 12.69
C THR A 108 16.74 -1.18 12.21
N ILE A 109 18.04 -1.40 12.21
CA ILE A 109 18.68 -2.69 11.94
C ILE A 109 19.71 -2.89 13.05
N ASN A 110 19.42 -3.78 14.02
CA ASN A 110 20.27 -3.96 15.19
C ASN A 110 21.67 -4.52 14.84
N ALA A 111 21.75 -5.33 13.77
CA ALA A 111 23.01 -5.85 13.26
C ALA A 111 23.85 -4.83 12.45
N SER A 112 23.35 -3.61 12.24
CA SER A 112 24.01 -2.57 11.44
C SER A 112 24.63 -1.50 12.33
N PHE A 113 25.83 -1.04 11.97
CA PHE A 113 26.45 0.13 12.58
C PHE A 113 25.72 1.46 12.29
N LEU A 114 24.81 1.48 11.31
CA LEU A 114 24.03 2.67 10.95
C LEU A 114 22.93 3.01 11.95
N GLY A 115 22.57 2.07 12.85
CA GLY A 115 21.52 2.29 13.85
C GLY A 115 20.16 2.57 13.21
N GLU A 116 19.50 3.64 13.64
CA GLU A 116 18.23 4.09 13.10
C GLU A 116 18.44 4.99 11.86
N THR A 117 17.64 4.73 10.83
CA THR A 117 17.60 5.50 9.59
C THR A 117 16.20 6.06 9.40
N THR A 118 16.06 7.36 9.20
CA THR A 118 14.75 8.02 9.03
C THR A 118 14.68 8.78 7.72
N SER A 119 13.48 8.87 7.16
CA SER A 119 13.13 9.78 6.08
C SER A 119 11.74 10.38 6.32
N ARG A 120 11.50 11.56 5.81
CA ARG A 120 10.20 12.24 5.94
C ARG A 120 10.01 13.25 4.81
N GLY A 121 8.80 13.42 4.36
CA GLY A 121 8.48 14.40 3.33
C GLY A 121 7.08 14.21 2.78
N PHE A 122 6.72 15.07 1.84
CA PHE A 122 5.52 14.84 1.06
C PHE A 122 5.70 13.59 0.21
N GLY A 123 4.66 12.77 0.17
CA GLY A 123 4.55 11.63 -0.74
C GLY A 123 3.93 12.04 -2.08
N ASP A 124 3.48 11.06 -2.82
CA ASP A 124 2.80 11.29 -4.08
C ASP A 124 1.39 11.81 -3.86
N SER A 125 0.89 12.56 -4.84
CA SER A 125 -0.51 12.96 -4.92
C SER A 125 -1.27 12.08 -5.90
N VAL A 126 -2.57 11.89 -5.67
CA VAL A 126 -3.45 11.16 -6.59
C VAL A 126 -4.62 12.04 -6.97
N VAL A 127 -4.98 12.03 -8.25
CA VAL A 127 -6.23 12.61 -8.75
C VAL A 127 -6.99 11.51 -9.47
N LEU A 128 -8.28 11.34 -9.12
CA LEU A 128 -9.16 10.31 -9.67
C LEU A 128 -10.47 10.96 -10.14
N ALA A 129 -10.87 10.68 -11.37
CA ALA A 129 -12.21 10.95 -11.88
C ALA A 129 -13.05 9.68 -11.78
N ARG A 130 -14.25 9.78 -11.22
CA ARG A 130 -15.16 8.67 -10.98
C ARG A 130 -16.52 8.93 -11.65
N TYR A 131 -17.04 7.90 -12.28
CA TYR A 131 -18.39 7.85 -12.86
C TYR A 131 -19.24 6.81 -12.13
N THR A 132 -20.41 7.20 -11.64
CA THR A 132 -21.35 6.35 -10.91
C THR A 132 -22.67 6.25 -11.70
N PRO A 133 -22.79 5.31 -12.65
CA PRO A 133 -24.01 5.14 -13.45
C PRO A 133 -25.20 4.65 -12.63
N ILE A 134 -24.94 3.90 -11.57
CA ILE A 134 -25.95 3.31 -10.70
C ILE A 134 -25.62 3.70 -9.26
N ALA A 135 -26.56 4.35 -8.57
CA ALA A 135 -26.44 4.71 -7.15
C ALA A 135 -27.54 4.00 -6.33
N ILE A 136 -27.27 3.79 -5.04
CA ILE A 136 -28.28 3.33 -4.09
C ILE A 136 -29.32 4.45 -3.93
N THR A 137 -30.57 4.10 -4.14
CA THR A 137 -31.72 4.98 -4.01
C THR A 137 -32.85 4.21 -3.31
N PRO A 138 -33.97 4.84 -2.93
CA PRO A 138 -35.16 4.10 -2.44
C PRO A 138 -35.65 3.01 -3.41
N PHE A 139 -35.32 3.12 -4.71
CA PHE A 139 -35.72 2.18 -5.77
C PHE A 139 -34.61 1.24 -6.23
N SER A 140 -33.37 1.48 -5.85
CA SER A 140 -32.21 0.66 -6.22
C SER A 140 -31.32 0.38 -5.01
N ARG A 141 -31.03 -0.90 -4.78
CA ARG A 141 -30.10 -1.34 -3.72
C ARG A 141 -28.66 -1.47 -4.21
N HIS A 142 -28.42 -1.18 -5.47
CA HIS A 142 -27.13 -1.36 -6.12
C HIS A 142 -26.47 -0.01 -6.35
N GLN A 143 -25.17 0.04 -6.16
CA GLN A 143 -24.33 1.12 -6.60
C GLN A 143 -23.13 0.53 -7.34
N PHE A 144 -22.86 1.05 -8.51
CA PHE A 144 -21.67 0.72 -9.28
C PHE A 144 -20.96 2.02 -9.64
N SER A 145 -19.65 2.02 -9.48
CA SER A 145 -18.81 3.15 -9.89
C SER A 145 -17.55 2.63 -10.58
N ALA A 146 -17.08 3.36 -11.57
CA ALA A 146 -15.80 3.12 -12.22
C ALA A 146 -15.05 4.45 -12.35
N GLY A 147 -13.74 4.40 -12.36
CA GLY A 147 -12.92 5.60 -12.41
C GLY A 147 -11.54 5.35 -12.98
N THR A 148 -10.90 6.43 -13.37
CA THR A 148 -9.50 6.44 -13.79
C THR A 148 -8.79 7.61 -13.13
N GLY A 149 -7.52 7.45 -12.87
CA GLY A 149 -6.74 8.48 -12.19
C GLY A 149 -5.27 8.40 -12.50
N VAL A 150 -4.56 9.34 -11.93
CA VAL A 150 -3.10 9.44 -12.04
C VAL A 150 -2.51 9.65 -10.65
N ARG A 151 -1.41 8.97 -10.37
CA ARG A 151 -0.50 9.30 -9.29
C ARG A 151 0.56 10.22 -9.85
N ILE A 152 0.75 11.34 -9.19
CA ILE A 152 1.69 12.41 -9.58
C ILE A 152 2.81 12.39 -8.55
N PRO A 153 4.09 12.27 -8.95
CA PRO A 153 5.24 12.25 -8.05
C PRO A 153 5.52 13.67 -7.53
N THR A 154 4.72 14.12 -6.57
CA THR A 154 4.82 15.47 -5.97
C THR A 154 5.81 15.54 -4.82
N GLY A 155 6.21 14.39 -4.29
CA GLY A 155 7.12 14.30 -3.15
C GLY A 155 8.59 14.15 -3.57
N ASP A 156 9.47 14.15 -2.57
CA ASP A 156 10.90 13.95 -2.75
C ASP A 156 11.25 12.45 -2.80
N ASN A 157 12.00 12.05 -3.83
CA ASN A 157 12.53 10.70 -3.99
C ASN A 157 14.06 10.64 -3.90
N ASN A 158 14.71 11.71 -3.39
CA ASN A 158 16.16 11.80 -3.26
C ASN A 158 16.62 11.98 -1.80
N TYR A 159 15.82 11.47 -0.86
CA TYR A 159 16.10 11.62 0.56
C TYR A 159 17.30 10.78 1.01
N GLY A 160 18.19 11.38 1.80
CA GLY A 160 19.34 10.72 2.43
C GLY A 160 20.34 11.73 2.96
N ASP A 161 21.11 11.35 3.99
CA ASP A 161 22.20 12.12 4.56
C ASP A 161 23.54 11.47 4.17
N GLY A 162 24.25 12.10 3.23
CA GLY A 162 25.48 11.59 2.65
C GLY A 162 25.30 10.43 1.67
N PHE A 163 24.38 9.53 1.93
CA PHE A 163 23.99 8.42 1.05
C PHE A 163 22.48 8.40 0.86
N ARG A 164 22.03 8.32 -0.39
CA ARG A 164 20.61 8.17 -0.68
C ARG A 164 20.06 6.88 -0.09
N LEU A 165 18.92 6.96 0.59
CA LEU A 165 18.23 5.80 1.12
C LEU A 165 17.64 4.94 0.00
N SER A 166 17.38 3.67 0.31
CA SER A 166 16.72 2.71 -0.59
C SER A 166 15.35 3.21 -1.05
N GLU A 167 14.87 2.73 -2.19
CA GLU A 167 13.60 3.18 -2.80
C GLU A 167 12.41 3.03 -1.84
N ASP A 168 12.41 1.97 -1.05
CA ASP A 168 11.38 1.68 -0.05
C ASP A 168 11.38 2.65 1.16
N MET A 169 12.42 3.44 1.32
CA MET A 169 12.56 4.48 2.35
C MET A 169 12.39 5.89 1.79
N GLN A 170 12.02 6.04 0.52
CA GLN A 170 11.74 7.34 -0.06
C GLN A 170 10.29 7.76 0.23
N PRO A 171 10.01 9.04 0.55
CA PRO A 171 8.63 9.53 0.71
C PRO A 171 7.78 9.41 -0.55
N SER A 172 8.38 9.55 -1.74
CA SER A 172 7.73 9.47 -3.05
C SER A 172 8.34 8.37 -3.89
N VAL A 173 7.52 7.78 -4.77
CA VAL A 173 7.98 6.83 -5.81
C VAL A 173 8.86 7.51 -6.85
N GLY A 174 8.65 8.82 -7.08
CA GLY A 174 9.41 9.59 -8.06
C GLY A 174 9.04 9.31 -9.52
N ALA A 175 7.92 8.63 -9.75
CA ALA A 175 7.40 8.31 -11.08
C ALA A 175 5.88 8.42 -11.12
N PRO A 176 5.29 8.79 -12.27
CA PRO A 176 3.84 8.76 -12.43
C PRO A 176 3.30 7.34 -12.36
N GLY A 177 2.03 7.23 -12.02
CA GLY A 177 1.29 5.97 -12.05
C GLY A 177 -0.10 6.20 -12.62
N TYR A 178 -0.61 5.24 -13.39
CA TYR A 178 -1.93 5.31 -14.02
C TYR A 178 -2.86 4.33 -13.33
N ILE A 179 -4.05 4.79 -12.97
CA ILE A 179 -4.95 4.07 -12.10
C ILE A 179 -6.24 3.77 -12.85
N LEU A 180 -6.67 2.51 -12.82
CA LEU A 180 -8.03 2.09 -13.13
C LEU A 180 -8.68 1.62 -11.84
N TRP A 181 -9.89 2.09 -11.56
CA TRP A 181 -10.59 1.82 -10.32
C TRP A 181 -12.06 1.47 -10.56
N THR A 182 -12.62 0.57 -9.76
CA THR A 182 -14.03 0.22 -9.77
C THR A 182 -14.52 -0.11 -8.38
N SER A 183 -15.80 0.13 -8.09
CA SER A 183 -16.46 -0.33 -6.86
C SER A 183 -17.90 -0.76 -7.11
N TYR A 184 -18.35 -1.65 -6.24
CA TYR A 184 -19.72 -2.10 -6.20
C TYR A 184 -20.18 -2.21 -4.75
N ASN A 185 -21.33 -1.61 -4.44
CA ASN A 185 -21.99 -1.68 -3.15
C ASN A 185 -23.42 -2.24 -3.32
N TYR A 186 -23.83 -3.06 -2.37
CA TYR A 186 -25.19 -3.61 -2.30
C TYR A 186 -25.79 -3.36 -0.93
N ALA A 187 -26.93 -2.67 -0.89
CA ALA A 187 -27.68 -2.41 0.33
C ALA A 187 -28.68 -3.53 0.61
N PHE A 188 -28.56 -4.21 1.75
CA PHE A 188 -29.48 -5.28 2.14
C PHE A 188 -30.86 -4.77 2.54
N ASN A 189 -30.97 -3.50 2.93
CA ASN A 189 -32.21 -2.85 3.32
C ASN A 189 -32.37 -1.48 2.63
N GLN A 190 -33.58 -0.94 2.63
CA GLN A 190 -33.87 0.35 1.99
C GLN A 190 -33.17 1.54 2.66
N ALA A 191 -32.93 1.45 3.96
CA ALA A 191 -32.21 2.49 4.70
C ALA A 191 -30.68 2.42 4.49
N ALA A 192 -30.19 1.46 3.70
CA ALA A 192 -28.78 1.23 3.43
C ALA A 192 -27.90 1.12 4.69
N THR A 193 -28.51 0.70 5.82
CA THR A 193 -27.77 0.54 7.08
C THR A 193 -26.90 -0.73 7.11
N MET A 194 -27.17 -1.67 6.21
CA MET A 194 -26.38 -2.90 6.03
C MET A 194 -25.97 -3.00 4.57
N GLN A 195 -24.68 -3.07 4.31
CA GLN A 195 -24.13 -3.08 2.96
C GLN A 195 -23.03 -4.12 2.80
N LEU A 196 -23.01 -4.78 1.65
CA LEU A 196 -21.82 -5.41 1.09
C LEU A 196 -21.11 -4.37 0.25
N TYR A 197 -19.82 -4.20 0.45
CA TYR A 197 -18.98 -3.35 -0.39
C TYR A 197 -17.88 -4.17 -1.05
N SER A 198 -17.53 -3.79 -2.26
CA SER A 198 -16.33 -4.30 -2.92
C SER A 198 -15.70 -3.21 -3.77
N TYR A 199 -14.39 -3.26 -3.91
CA TYR A 199 -13.66 -2.41 -4.85
C TYR A 199 -12.47 -3.15 -5.42
N ALA A 200 -12.03 -2.74 -6.59
CA ALA A 200 -10.79 -3.20 -7.20
C ALA A 200 -10.11 -2.02 -7.89
N ASN A 201 -8.80 -2.04 -7.88
CA ASN A 201 -8.00 -1.10 -8.65
C ASN A 201 -6.75 -1.76 -9.21
N TYR A 202 -6.26 -1.23 -10.30
CA TYR A 202 -4.98 -1.58 -10.91
C TYR A 202 -4.19 -0.31 -11.13
N THR A 203 -2.92 -0.33 -10.73
CA THR A 203 -1.99 0.78 -10.92
C THR A 203 -0.82 0.32 -11.77
N TRP A 204 -0.67 0.93 -12.94
CA TRP A 204 0.54 0.83 -13.74
C TRP A 204 1.54 1.85 -13.24
N ASN A 205 2.74 1.39 -12.92
CA ASN A 205 3.82 2.21 -12.40
C ASN A 205 4.86 2.49 -13.47
N ASP A 206 5.15 3.76 -13.70
CA ASP A 206 6.20 4.18 -14.60
C ASP A 206 7.59 4.10 -13.94
N GLU A 207 8.62 4.26 -14.75
CA GLU A 207 10.02 4.29 -14.31
C GLU A 207 10.40 5.70 -13.83
N ASN A 208 11.10 5.79 -12.70
CA ASN A 208 11.63 7.06 -12.21
C ASN A 208 12.95 7.44 -12.90
N ASP A 209 13.45 8.65 -12.65
CA ASP A 209 14.69 9.18 -13.24
C ASP A 209 15.94 8.33 -12.94
N ARG A 210 15.85 7.40 -11.98
CA ARG A 210 16.93 6.48 -11.57
C ARG A 210 16.82 5.10 -12.20
N LYS A 211 15.98 4.97 -13.20
CA LYS A 211 15.72 3.71 -13.89
C LYS A 211 15.17 2.63 -12.95
N TYR A 212 14.39 3.05 -11.94
CA TYR A 212 13.68 2.17 -11.04
C TYR A 212 12.18 2.26 -11.30
N SER A 213 11.53 1.12 -11.49
CA SER A 213 10.08 1.00 -11.54
C SER A 213 9.59 0.06 -10.44
N PHE A 214 8.68 0.57 -9.63
CA PHE A 214 7.93 -0.29 -8.73
C PHE A 214 7.04 -1.23 -9.55
N GLY A 215 6.84 -2.45 -9.06
CA GLY A 215 5.95 -3.40 -9.73
C GLY A 215 4.52 -2.85 -9.84
N ASP A 216 3.86 -3.15 -10.96
CA ASP A 216 2.44 -2.84 -11.11
C ASP A 216 1.64 -3.51 -9.99
N GLU A 217 0.58 -2.84 -9.54
CA GLU A 217 -0.14 -3.23 -8.36
C GLU A 217 -1.63 -3.44 -8.63
N PHE A 218 -2.15 -4.56 -8.15
CA PHE A 218 -3.57 -4.88 -8.14
C PHE A 218 -4.07 -4.96 -6.70
N TYR A 219 -5.18 -4.29 -6.41
CA TYR A 219 -5.94 -4.42 -5.17
C TYR A 219 -7.37 -4.86 -5.47
N ALA A 220 -7.90 -5.74 -4.63
CA ALA A 220 -9.32 -6.02 -4.56
C ALA A 220 -9.73 -6.20 -3.10
N ALA A 221 -10.89 -5.68 -2.74
CA ALA A 221 -11.43 -5.88 -1.42
C ALA A 221 -12.93 -6.21 -1.49
N VAL A 222 -13.38 -6.98 -0.52
CA VAL A 222 -14.78 -7.26 -0.26
C VAL A 222 -15.02 -7.22 1.24
N GLY A 223 -16.12 -6.63 1.66
CA GLY A 223 -16.45 -6.55 3.07
C GLY A 223 -17.91 -6.21 3.30
N PHE A 224 -18.27 -6.28 4.56
CA PHE A 224 -19.59 -5.97 5.06
C PHE A 224 -19.50 -4.79 6.01
N SER A 225 -20.49 -3.90 5.95
CA SER A 225 -20.64 -2.77 6.86
C SER A 225 -22.05 -2.69 7.40
N GLN A 226 -22.17 -2.24 8.64
CA GLN A 226 -23.45 -2.03 9.30
C GLN A 226 -23.42 -0.77 10.16
N ASN A 227 -24.43 0.07 10.00
CA ASN A 227 -24.72 1.18 10.89
C ASN A 227 -25.76 0.75 11.94
N ILE A 228 -25.44 0.96 13.21
CA ILE A 228 -26.30 0.66 14.36
C ILE A 228 -26.80 1.99 14.92
N GLY A 229 -28.12 2.22 14.73
CA GLY A 229 -28.69 3.53 15.01
C GLY A 229 -28.13 4.62 14.08
N ALA A 230 -28.16 5.87 14.55
CA ALA A 230 -27.73 7.03 13.74
C ALA A 230 -26.22 7.32 13.84
N LYS A 231 -25.52 6.75 14.80
CA LYS A 231 -24.16 7.22 15.14
C LYS A 231 -23.06 6.18 15.04
N PHE A 232 -23.34 4.93 15.32
CA PHE A 232 -22.32 3.89 15.36
C PHE A 232 -22.31 3.06 14.10
N GLY A 233 -21.14 2.85 13.52
CA GLY A 233 -20.91 1.96 12.41
C GLY A 233 -19.78 0.98 12.67
N TRP A 234 -19.82 -0.18 12.05
CA TRP A 234 -18.70 -1.11 11.99
C TRP A 234 -18.62 -1.74 10.60
N SER A 235 -17.43 -2.17 10.26
CA SER A 235 -17.20 -2.96 9.06
C SER A 235 -16.11 -3.99 9.27
N ALA A 236 -16.18 -5.04 8.47
CA ALA A 236 -15.13 -6.04 8.37
C ALA A 236 -14.98 -6.49 6.93
N GLY A 237 -13.77 -6.62 6.45
CA GLY A 237 -13.49 -7.00 5.07
C GLY A 237 -12.19 -7.74 4.91
N LEU A 238 -12.05 -8.36 3.74
CA LEU A 238 -10.82 -8.95 3.26
C LEU A 238 -10.30 -8.12 2.09
N ARG A 239 -8.99 -7.90 2.07
CA ARG A 239 -8.29 -7.21 1.00
C ARG A 239 -7.19 -8.08 0.44
N TYR A 240 -7.28 -8.36 -0.83
CA TYR A 240 -6.21 -8.97 -1.61
C TYR A 240 -5.37 -7.90 -2.27
N ARG A 241 -4.07 -8.06 -2.23
CA ARG A 241 -3.08 -7.23 -2.91
C ARG A 241 -2.12 -8.13 -3.67
N SER A 242 -1.81 -7.78 -4.91
CA SER A 242 -0.75 -8.42 -5.69
C SER A 242 0.12 -7.35 -6.32
N THR A 243 1.44 -7.49 -6.19
CA THR A 243 2.41 -6.61 -6.85
C THR A 243 3.39 -7.44 -7.65
N ARG A 244 3.71 -6.97 -8.86
CA ARG A 244 4.81 -7.51 -9.65
C ARG A 244 6.14 -7.22 -8.97
N VAL A 245 7.19 -7.89 -9.42
CA VAL A 245 8.56 -7.58 -9.01
C VAL A 245 8.96 -6.18 -9.48
N ASP A 246 9.70 -5.47 -8.64
CA ASP A 246 10.30 -4.20 -9.01
C ASP A 246 11.40 -4.41 -10.03
N ARG A 247 11.72 -3.37 -10.79
CA ARG A 247 12.78 -3.41 -11.80
C ARG A 247 13.73 -2.25 -11.63
N ARG A 248 14.97 -2.48 -12.00
CA ARG A 248 15.99 -1.44 -12.13
C ARG A 248 16.80 -1.67 -13.39
N PHE A 249 16.86 -0.68 -14.28
CA PHE A 249 17.44 -0.84 -15.64
C PHE A 249 16.86 -2.06 -16.37
N ASP A 250 15.54 -2.28 -16.29
CA ASP A 250 14.80 -3.43 -16.82
C ASP A 250 15.12 -4.79 -16.17
N PHE A 251 16.08 -4.87 -15.25
CA PHE A 251 16.36 -6.09 -14.50
C PHE A 251 15.44 -6.23 -13.29
N ALA A 252 14.89 -7.42 -13.11
CA ALA A 252 14.07 -7.74 -11.95
C ALA A 252 14.90 -7.67 -10.66
N ILE A 253 14.35 -7.00 -9.64
CA ILE A 253 14.96 -6.93 -8.31
C ILE A 253 14.46 -8.11 -7.50
N PRO A 254 15.32 -9.01 -7.05
CA PRO A 254 14.91 -10.16 -6.25
C PRO A 254 14.31 -9.71 -4.91
N ASN A 255 13.47 -10.55 -4.34
CA ASN A 255 12.82 -10.32 -3.05
C ASN A 255 11.92 -9.06 -3.03
N THR A 256 11.24 -8.77 -4.14
CA THR A 256 10.23 -7.71 -4.24
C THR A 256 8.94 -8.24 -4.85
N GLY A 257 7.82 -7.64 -4.50
CA GLY A 257 6.51 -8.06 -4.97
C GLY A 257 6.00 -9.35 -4.30
N GLY A 258 4.81 -9.77 -4.69
CA GLY A 258 4.11 -10.94 -4.13
C GLY A 258 2.63 -10.70 -3.96
N GLU A 259 2.01 -11.51 -3.13
CA GLU A 259 0.58 -11.51 -2.86
C GLU A 259 0.31 -11.43 -1.35
N TRP A 260 -0.69 -10.67 -0.97
CA TRP A 260 -1.12 -10.49 0.42
C TRP A 260 -2.64 -10.60 0.51
N LEU A 261 -3.10 -11.25 1.54
CA LEU A 261 -4.50 -11.23 1.97
C LEU A 261 -4.56 -10.67 3.38
N ASP A 262 -5.23 -9.53 3.55
CA ASP A 262 -5.36 -8.84 4.82
C ASP A 262 -6.81 -8.87 5.30
N PHE A 263 -7.03 -8.96 6.61
CA PHE A 263 -8.29 -8.69 7.28
C PHE A 263 -8.33 -7.22 7.75
N ILE A 264 -9.43 -6.53 7.47
CA ILE A 264 -9.60 -5.10 7.78
C ILE A 264 -10.87 -4.90 8.62
N PRO A 265 -10.78 -4.90 9.96
CA PRO A 265 -11.84 -4.45 10.83
C PRO A 265 -11.85 -2.93 10.92
N ALA A 266 -13.04 -2.33 11.06
CA ALA A 266 -13.18 -0.90 11.34
C ALA A 266 -14.42 -0.62 12.18
N VAL A 267 -14.35 0.47 12.95
CA VAL A 267 -15.46 1.06 13.68
C VAL A 267 -15.54 2.55 13.37
N SER A 268 -16.74 3.09 13.36
CA SER A 268 -16.95 4.51 13.09
C SER A 268 -18.00 5.10 14.03
N TYR A 269 -17.92 6.40 14.25
CA TYR A 269 -18.86 7.14 15.06
C TYR A 269 -19.16 8.50 14.42
N ALA A 270 -20.42 8.74 14.11
CA ALA A 270 -20.90 10.03 13.65
C ALA A 270 -21.06 10.98 14.85
N ILE A 271 -20.17 11.94 14.96
CA ILE A 271 -20.22 12.98 16.01
C ILE A 271 -21.41 13.91 15.73
N THR A 272 -21.51 14.34 14.46
CA THR A 272 -22.66 15.06 13.91
C THR A 272 -23.07 14.40 12.59
N ASP A 273 -24.12 14.88 11.94
CA ASP A 273 -24.56 14.40 10.62
C ASP A 273 -23.50 14.63 9.53
N SER A 274 -22.65 15.62 9.72
CA SER A 274 -21.57 15.98 8.77
C SER A 274 -20.18 15.52 9.21
N PHE A 275 -19.97 15.11 10.46
CA PHE A 275 -18.63 14.80 10.98
C PHE A 275 -18.56 13.39 11.54
N ASN A 276 -17.67 12.59 10.95
CA ASN A 276 -17.44 11.19 11.30
C ASN A 276 -15.99 10.96 11.72
N ILE A 277 -15.80 10.11 12.71
CA ILE A 277 -14.50 9.56 13.12
C ILE A 277 -14.52 8.05 12.92
N ALA A 278 -13.44 7.49 12.36
CA ALA A 278 -13.31 6.06 12.16
C ALA A 278 -11.93 5.56 12.60
N LEU A 279 -11.90 4.38 13.19
CA LEU A 279 -10.69 3.63 13.52
C LEU A 279 -10.73 2.32 12.73
N SER A 280 -9.65 2.03 12.02
CA SER A 280 -9.49 0.77 11.29
C SER A 280 -8.17 0.11 11.62
N GLY A 281 -8.14 -1.22 11.51
CA GLY A 281 -6.95 -2.03 11.61
C GLY A 281 -6.74 -2.82 10.32
N ARG A 282 -5.52 -3.30 10.12
CA ARG A 282 -5.16 -4.23 9.05
C ARG A 282 -4.22 -5.27 9.61
N VAL A 283 -4.59 -6.54 9.44
CA VAL A 283 -3.82 -7.68 9.90
C VAL A 283 -3.67 -8.66 8.74
N PRO A 284 -2.44 -9.05 8.37
CA PRO A 284 -2.22 -10.06 7.36
C PRO A 284 -2.82 -11.41 7.78
N VAL A 285 -3.53 -12.05 6.85
CA VAL A 285 -4.12 -13.40 7.03
C VAL A 285 -3.32 -14.43 6.27
N ALA A 286 -2.86 -14.09 5.07
CA ALA A 286 -2.01 -14.93 4.24
C ALA A 286 -1.08 -14.09 3.37
N ARG A 287 0.06 -14.65 3.02
CA ARG A 287 1.08 -14.02 2.19
C ARG A 287 1.71 -15.07 1.30
N ASN A 288 2.11 -14.67 0.10
CA ASN A 288 2.96 -15.46 -0.79
C ASN A 288 3.89 -14.50 -1.52
N LEU A 289 5.11 -14.35 -1.01
CA LEU A 289 6.05 -13.32 -1.44
C LEU A 289 7.08 -13.88 -2.42
N ASN A 290 7.48 -13.05 -3.38
CA ASN A 290 8.48 -13.44 -4.35
C ASN A 290 9.88 -13.48 -3.70
N GLY A 291 10.68 -14.47 -4.09
CA GLY A 291 12.06 -14.61 -3.64
C GLY A 291 12.22 -15.35 -2.32
N VAL A 292 13.38 -15.19 -1.69
CA VAL A 292 13.78 -16.03 -0.56
C VAL A 292 13.51 -15.37 0.79
N LEU A 293 13.71 -14.05 0.91
CA LEU A 293 13.54 -13.30 2.16
C LEU A 293 13.01 -11.91 1.85
N GLN A 294 11.86 -11.58 2.38
CA GLN A 294 11.24 -10.26 2.21
C GLN A 294 10.63 -9.77 3.53
N PHE A 295 10.96 -8.52 3.93
CA PHE A 295 10.28 -7.87 5.05
C PHE A 295 8.92 -7.35 4.60
N THR A 296 7.90 -7.57 5.42
CA THR A 296 6.53 -7.20 5.08
C THR A 296 5.76 -6.70 6.30
N THR A 297 4.55 -6.20 6.04
CA THR A 297 3.64 -5.66 7.05
C THR A 297 3.30 -6.70 8.10
N SER A 298 3.47 -6.33 9.37
CA SER A 298 3.00 -7.10 10.53
C SER A 298 1.57 -6.69 10.92
N TYR A 299 1.30 -5.39 10.95
CA TYR A 299 -0.04 -4.81 11.13
C TYR A 299 -0.03 -3.33 10.74
N SER A 300 -1.20 -2.74 10.59
CA SER A 300 -1.36 -1.28 10.60
C SER A 300 -2.68 -0.89 11.27
N TYR A 301 -2.74 0.35 11.72
CA TYR A 301 -3.97 0.97 12.20
C TYR A 301 -4.07 2.40 11.69
N ALA A 302 -5.30 2.85 11.46
CA ALA A 302 -5.56 4.19 10.95
C ALA A 302 -6.72 4.85 11.68
N LEU A 303 -6.56 6.13 11.95
CA LEU A 303 -7.60 7.04 12.46
C LEU A 303 -7.98 8.00 11.35
N SER A 304 -9.27 8.03 11.00
CA SER A 304 -9.81 8.90 9.96
C SER A 304 -10.84 9.86 10.53
N LEU A 305 -10.78 11.10 10.09
CA LEU A 305 -11.72 12.18 10.40
C LEU A 305 -12.32 12.64 9.07
N THR A 306 -13.63 12.56 8.89
CA THR A 306 -14.30 12.92 7.64
C THR A 306 -15.36 13.98 7.91
N TYR A 307 -15.37 15.03 7.10
CA TYR A 307 -16.36 16.08 7.12
C TYR A 307 -17.03 16.23 5.75
N GLY A 308 -18.37 16.27 5.76
CA GLY A 308 -19.22 16.50 4.57
C GLY A 308 -19.85 17.88 4.59
N PHE A 309 -19.83 18.54 3.43
CA PHE A 309 -20.44 19.86 3.20
C PHE A 309 -21.65 19.76 2.27
#